data_07de0ab87ee589ba8cea90631dbfe339
#
_entry.id   07de0ab87ee589ba8cea90631dbfe339
#
_cell.length_a   1.000
_cell.length_b   1.000
_cell.length_c   1.000
_cell.angle_alpha   90.00
_cell.angle_beta   90.00
_cell.angle_gamma   90.00
#
_symmetry.space_group_name_H-M   'P 1'
#
loop_
_entity.id
_entity.type
_entity.pdbx_description
1 polymer ?
#
loop_
_entity_poly.entity_id
_entity_poly.type
_entity_poly.pdbx_seq_one_letter_code
_entity_poly.pdbx_strand_id
1 'polypeptide(L)'
;MNNNTQSLWQKIQQSLLAIAPTIGESFQKPAEESQIKALEDAVAQPLPESFKEYLRTFNGQAQSDSPHYFMGYNLLLPTDEIIETYQMLVEDFEGESIADELNPNKIQPVLWDKGWIPFTDFEVTTRICIDLNPATNGVKGQVIMLYPGIDCQSDEVILANSFEEFNQKIWNILDAKDYSFEEGIIEQDFLV
;
A
#
# COMPACT_ATOMS: atom_id res chain seq x y z
N MET A 1 -14.93 5.25 17.06
CA MET A 1 -13.74 5.89 16.49
C MET A 1 -12.54 5.09 16.95
N ASN A 2 -11.89 4.41 16.04
CA ASN A 2 -10.73 3.57 16.38
C ASN A 2 -9.46 4.43 16.38
N ASN A 3 -9.14 5.02 17.52
CA ASN A 3 -7.91 5.83 17.69
C ASN A 3 -6.61 4.99 17.56
N ASN A 4 -6.73 3.69 17.31
CA ASN A 4 -5.60 2.77 17.35
C ASN A 4 -4.69 2.91 16.12
N THR A 5 -5.26 3.02 14.92
CA THR A 5 -4.47 3.09 13.67
C THR A 5 -3.70 4.41 13.58
N GLN A 6 -4.33 5.55 13.92
CA GLN A 6 -3.65 6.84 13.98
C GLN A 6 -2.46 6.82 14.95
N SER A 7 -2.67 6.28 16.16
CA SER A 7 -1.60 6.10 17.15
C SER A 7 -0.48 5.19 16.64
N LEU A 8 -0.81 4.14 15.88
CA LEU A 8 0.17 3.20 15.31
C LEU A 8 1.04 3.87 14.25
N TRP A 9 0.44 4.61 13.32
CA TRP A 9 1.20 5.34 12.29
C TRP A 9 2.09 6.45 12.87
N GLN A 10 1.67 7.09 13.96
CA GLN A 10 2.54 8.03 14.67
C GLN A 10 3.75 7.34 15.31
N LYS A 11 3.57 6.13 15.87
CA LYS A 11 4.68 5.32 16.39
C LYS A 11 5.63 4.88 15.27
N ILE A 12 5.09 4.44 14.13
CA ILE A 12 5.85 4.07 12.95
C ILE A 12 6.71 5.26 12.50
N GLN A 13 6.14 6.44 12.33
CA GLN A 13 6.89 7.64 11.96
C GLN A 13 7.99 7.98 12.97
N GLN A 14 7.71 7.90 14.27
CA GLN A 14 8.71 8.17 15.31
C GLN A 14 9.87 7.20 15.25
N SER A 15 9.61 5.92 14.97
CA SER A 15 10.67 4.92 14.77
C SER A 15 11.49 5.24 13.52
N LEU A 16 10.85 5.60 12.42
CA LEU A 16 11.52 5.98 11.19
C LEU A 16 12.38 7.25 11.37
N LEU A 17 11.89 8.25 12.10
CA LEU A 17 12.68 9.44 12.45
C LEU A 17 13.96 9.10 13.24
N ALA A 18 13.91 8.06 14.06
CA ALA A 18 15.06 7.61 14.83
C ALA A 18 16.07 6.79 14.00
N ILE A 19 15.60 6.05 12.98
CA ILE A 19 16.42 5.17 12.13
C ILE A 19 16.97 5.97 10.94
N ALA A 20 16.09 6.65 10.22
CA ALA A 20 16.33 7.37 8.99
C ALA A 20 15.51 8.67 9.00
N PRO A 21 16.02 9.77 9.57
CA PRO A 21 15.26 11.02 9.71
C PRO A 21 14.62 11.51 8.40
N THR A 22 15.33 11.38 7.27
CA THR A 22 14.82 11.79 5.96
C THR A 22 13.55 11.04 5.55
N ILE A 23 13.45 9.75 5.87
CA ILE A 23 12.23 8.96 5.63
C ILE A 23 11.10 9.47 6.55
N GLY A 24 11.35 9.60 7.84
CA GLY A 24 10.34 10.06 8.80
C GLY A 24 9.84 11.49 8.52
N GLU A 25 10.70 12.37 8.02
CA GLU A 25 10.40 13.76 7.65
C GLU A 25 9.65 13.87 6.31
N SER A 26 9.72 12.86 5.44
CA SER A 26 9.06 12.88 4.14
C SER A 26 7.54 12.69 4.20
N PHE A 27 7.00 12.24 5.34
CA PHE A 27 5.56 12.08 5.52
C PHE A 27 4.84 13.42 5.40
N GLN A 28 3.80 13.46 4.57
CA GLN A 28 3.01 14.64 4.34
C GLN A 28 2.01 14.89 5.48
N LYS A 29 1.48 16.11 5.53
CA LYS A 29 0.37 16.46 6.45
C LYS A 29 -0.84 15.59 6.18
N PRO A 30 -1.76 15.44 7.18
CA PRO A 30 -3.00 14.71 7.00
C PRO A 30 -3.77 15.12 5.75
N ALA A 31 -4.40 14.15 5.08
CA ALA A 31 -5.34 14.43 4.01
C ALA A 31 -6.60 15.13 4.56
N GLU A 32 -7.11 16.08 3.79
CA GLU A 32 -8.42 16.68 4.04
C GLU A 32 -9.54 15.68 3.75
N GLU A 33 -10.67 15.77 4.44
CA GLU A 33 -11.83 14.89 4.18
C GLU A 33 -12.32 14.98 2.73
N SER A 34 -12.15 16.13 2.07
CA SER A 34 -12.44 16.30 0.65
C SER A 34 -11.53 15.49 -0.26
N GLN A 35 -10.26 15.30 0.11
CA GLN A 35 -9.30 14.47 -0.63
C GLN A 35 -9.62 12.98 -0.47
N ILE A 36 -9.94 12.55 0.76
CA ILE A 36 -10.38 11.17 1.05
C ILE A 36 -11.66 10.86 0.27
N LYS A 37 -12.62 11.80 0.28
CA LYS A 37 -13.85 11.63 -0.49
C LYS A 37 -13.58 11.59 -1.99
N ALA A 38 -12.71 12.42 -2.53
CA ALA A 38 -12.35 12.40 -3.95
C ALA A 38 -11.74 11.05 -4.36
N LEU A 39 -10.93 10.44 -3.48
CA LEU A 39 -10.40 9.09 -3.70
C LEU A 39 -11.53 8.05 -3.69
N GLU A 40 -12.46 8.06 -2.71
CA GLU A 40 -13.62 7.16 -2.70
C GLU A 40 -14.50 7.32 -3.96
N ASP A 41 -14.69 8.55 -4.42
CA ASP A 41 -15.45 8.84 -5.62
C ASP A 41 -14.74 8.32 -6.89
N ALA A 42 -13.41 8.44 -6.97
CA ALA A 42 -12.60 7.95 -8.10
C ALA A 42 -12.60 6.43 -8.19
N VAL A 43 -12.48 5.72 -7.07
CA VAL A 43 -12.50 4.25 -7.04
C VAL A 43 -13.93 3.68 -7.01
N ALA A 44 -14.95 4.53 -6.90
CA ALA A 44 -16.37 4.19 -6.83
C ALA A 44 -16.71 3.15 -5.74
N GLN A 45 -15.94 3.10 -4.66
CA GLN A 45 -16.11 2.19 -3.52
C GLN A 45 -15.71 2.89 -2.23
N PRO A 46 -16.31 2.53 -1.08
CA PRO A 46 -15.86 2.99 0.22
C PRO A 46 -14.51 2.37 0.57
N LEU A 47 -13.57 3.21 1.02
CA LEU A 47 -12.28 2.76 1.52
C LEU A 47 -12.42 2.12 2.91
N PRO A 48 -11.55 1.14 3.27
CA PRO A 48 -11.46 0.62 4.64
C PRO A 48 -11.24 1.76 5.65
N GLU A 49 -11.93 1.73 6.79
CA GLU A 49 -11.81 2.79 7.79
C GLU A 49 -10.37 2.94 8.31
N SER A 50 -9.65 1.82 8.48
CA SER A 50 -8.24 1.83 8.88
C SER A 50 -7.33 2.56 7.88
N PHE A 51 -7.64 2.50 6.57
CA PHE A 51 -6.91 3.24 5.56
C PHE A 51 -7.26 4.74 5.59
N LYS A 52 -8.54 5.08 5.78
CA LYS A 52 -8.93 6.49 5.99
C LYS A 52 -8.29 7.10 7.25
N GLU A 53 -8.18 6.33 8.32
CA GLU A 53 -7.46 6.77 9.54
C GLU A 53 -5.97 7.01 9.29
N TYR A 54 -5.34 6.16 8.44
CA TYR A 54 -3.98 6.43 7.97
C TYR A 54 -3.90 7.76 7.22
N LEU A 55 -4.75 7.97 6.21
CA LEU A 55 -4.78 9.20 5.42
C LEU A 55 -5.06 10.45 6.28
N ARG A 56 -5.89 10.33 7.33
CA ARG A 56 -6.10 11.39 8.34
C ARG A 56 -4.92 11.61 9.26
N THR A 57 -3.93 10.70 9.24
CA THR A 57 -2.67 10.87 9.98
C THR A 57 -1.60 11.44 9.08
N PHE A 58 -1.42 10.84 7.90
CA PHE A 58 -0.45 11.23 6.88
C PHE A 58 -1.02 11.00 5.48
N ASN A 59 -0.88 11.98 4.60
CA ASN A 59 -1.26 11.84 3.19
C ASN A 59 -0.07 11.36 2.37
N GLY A 60 0.40 10.14 2.62
CA GLY A 60 1.56 9.59 1.92
C GLY A 60 2.88 10.30 2.25
N GLN A 61 3.83 10.19 1.35
CA GLN A 61 5.14 10.83 1.41
C GLN A 61 5.28 11.92 0.33
N ALA A 62 6.18 12.88 0.55
CA ALA A 62 6.50 13.90 -0.42
C ALA A 62 7.17 13.28 -1.65
N GLN A 63 6.63 13.58 -2.82
CA GLN A 63 7.21 13.19 -4.11
C GLN A 63 8.41 14.05 -4.42
N SER A 64 9.50 13.46 -4.90
CA SER A 64 10.72 14.16 -5.27
C SER A 64 11.53 13.35 -6.27
N ASP A 65 12.47 14.01 -6.97
CA ASP A 65 13.43 13.36 -7.89
C ASP A 65 14.38 12.38 -7.15
N SER A 66 14.46 12.48 -5.83
CA SER A 66 15.23 11.59 -4.96
C SER A 66 14.35 11.15 -3.81
N PRO A 67 13.46 10.15 -4.02
CA PRO A 67 12.48 9.74 -3.05
C PRO A 67 13.13 9.09 -1.83
N HIS A 68 12.52 9.27 -0.67
CA HIS A 68 12.88 8.58 0.57
C HIS A 68 11.87 7.45 0.80
N TYR A 69 12.20 6.26 0.35
CA TYR A 69 11.30 5.11 0.41
C TYR A 69 10.93 4.76 1.86
N PHE A 70 9.65 4.43 2.03
CA PHE A 70 9.08 4.07 3.34
C PHE A 70 9.75 2.83 3.94
N MET A 71 9.72 1.70 3.22
CA MET A 71 10.42 0.45 3.53
C MET A 71 10.66 -0.31 2.23
N GLY A 72 11.80 -0.96 2.10
CA GLY A 72 12.27 -1.44 0.82
C GLY A 72 12.29 -0.26 -0.17
N TYR A 73 11.87 -0.51 -1.38
CA TYR A 73 11.75 0.54 -2.40
C TYR A 73 10.32 1.10 -2.53
N ASN A 74 9.48 0.94 -1.50
CA ASN A 74 8.09 1.38 -1.54
C ASN A 74 7.95 2.84 -1.12
N LEU A 75 7.38 3.67 -1.98
CA LEU A 75 7.01 5.06 -1.70
C LEU A 75 5.50 5.14 -1.42
N LEU A 76 5.12 5.68 -0.27
CA LEU A 76 3.71 5.87 0.08
C LEU A 76 3.11 7.02 -0.74
N LEU A 77 2.08 6.72 -1.52
CA LEU A 77 1.43 7.69 -2.40
C LEU A 77 0.47 8.61 -1.64
N PRO A 78 0.45 9.92 -1.93
CA PRO A 78 -0.62 10.81 -1.50
C PRO A 78 -1.90 10.57 -2.30
N THR A 79 -3.04 11.04 -1.81
CA THR A 79 -4.37 10.76 -2.38
C THR A 79 -4.53 11.12 -3.85
N ASP A 80 -3.93 12.21 -4.30
CA ASP A 80 -3.92 12.65 -5.70
C ASP A 80 -3.13 11.70 -6.61
N GLU A 81 -1.95 11.29 -6.19
CA GLU A 81 -1.13 10.31 -6.91
C GLU A 81 -1.79 8.91 -6.93
N ILE A 82 -2.47 8.52 -5.83
CA ILE A 82 -3.29 7.29 -5.80
C ILE A 82 -4.36 7.36 -6.90
N ILE A 83 -5.07 8.48 -7.02
CA ILE A 83 -6.13 8.67 -8.02
C ILE A 83 -5.56 8.59 -9.43
N GLU A 84 -4.48 9.32 -9.71
CA GLU A 84 -3.84 9.34 -11.03
C GLU A 84 -3.34 7.95 -11.43
N THR A 85 -2.60 7.29 -10.54
CA THR A 85 -2.11 5.92 -10.75
C THR A 85 -3.24 4.93 -10.97
N TYR A 86 -4.29 4.97 -10.15
CA TYR A 86 -5.46 4.11 -10.27
C TYR A 86 -6.15 4.29 -11.61
N GLN A 87 -6.42 5.54 -12.02
CA GLN A 87 -7.12 5.84 -13.28
C GLN A 87 -6.32 5.35 -14.49
N MET A 88 -5.01 5.59 -14.52
CA MET A 88 -4.12 5.10 -15.56
C MET A 88 -4.17 3.56 -15.66
N LEU A 89 -4.07 2.85 -14.55
CA LEU A 89 -4.05 1.38 -14.53
C LEU A 89 -5.40 0.78 -14.93
N VAL A 90 -6.51 1.42 -14.56
CA VAL A 90 -7.85 1.02 -15.01
C VAL A 90 -8.03 1.25 -16.51
N GLU A 91 -7.56 2.39 -17.03
CA GLU A 91 -7.64 2.70 -18.46
C GLU A 91 -6.83 1.72 -19.32
N ASP A 92 -5.62 1.36 -18.86
CA ASP A 92 -4.68 0.58 -19.63
C ASP A 92 -4.87 -0.93 -19.50
N PHE A 93 -5.27 -1.44 -18.34
CA PHE A 93 -5.14 -2.87 -18.02
C PHE A 93 -6.35 -3.52 -17.35
N GLU A 94 -7.46 -2.79 -17.07
CA GLU A 94 -8.59 -3.37 -16.31
C GLU A 94 -9.18 -4.57 -17.04
N GLY A 95 -9.26 -5.69 -16.32
CA GLY A 95 -9.90 -6.93 -16.79
C GLY A 95 -9.08 -7.74 -17.78
N GLU A 96 -7.88 -7.32 -18.19
CA GLU A 96 -7.02 -8.15 -19.03
C GLU A 96 -6.56 -9.41 -18.28
N SER A 97 -6.91 -10.59 -18.81
CA SER A 97 -6.52 -11.86 -18.22
C SER A 97 -5.00 -12.09 -18.32
N ILE A 98 -4.36 -12.48 -17.24
CA ILE A 98 -2.92 -12.79 -17.24
C ILE A 98 -2.59 -14.23 -17.59
N ALA A 99 -3.52 -15.19 -17.44
CA ALA A 99 -3.41 -16.54 -17.96
C ALA A 99 -4.73 -17.33 -17.79
N ASP A 100 -5.01 -18.21 -18.75
CA ASP A 100 -6.13 -19.17 -18.69
C ASP A 100 -5.89 -20.28 -17.64
N GLU A 101 -4.67 -20.44 -17.16
CA GLU A 101 -4.22 -21.52 -16.29
C GLU A 101 -4.18 -21.13 -14.80
N LEU A 102 -4.31 -19.84 -14.49
CA LEU A 102 -4.31 -19.38 -13.10
C LEU A 102 -5.63 -19.73 -12.44
N ASN A 103 -5.58 -20.63 -11.49
CA ASN A 103 -6.73 -20.91 -10.65
C ASN A 103 -6.99 -19.68 -9.76
N PRO A 104 -8.13 -18.98 -9.89
CA PRO A 104 -8.45 -17.81 -9.09
C PRO A 104 -8.53 -18.22 -7.61
N ASN A 105 -7.46 -17.97 -6.89
CA ASN A 105 -7.32 -18.40 -5.51
C ASN A 105 -7.74 -17.26 -4.57
N LYS A 106 -6.86 -16.28 -4.34
CA LYS A 106 -7.11 -15.16 -3.41
C LYS A 106 -7.21 -13.81 -4.10
N ILE A 107 -6.54 -13.63 -5.25
CA ILE A 107 -6.61 -12.41 -6.07
C ILE A 107 -7.18 -12.72 -7.45
N GLN A 108 -7.73 -11.73 -8.13
CA GLN A 108 -8.25 -11.89 -9.49
C GLN A 108 -7.10 -12.18 -10.47
N PRO A 109 -7.28 -13.14 -11.44
CA PRO A 109 -6.25 -13.50 -12.40
C PRO A 109 -6.24 -12.53 -13.61
N VAL A 110 -6.01 -11.25 -13.32
CA VAL A 110 -6.01 -10.16 -14.29
C VAL A 110 -4.77 -9.29 -14.12
N LEU A 111 -4.40 -8.53 -15.14
CA LEU A 111 -3.31 -7.55 -15.05
C LEU A 111 -3.65 -6.44 -14.07
N TRP A 112 -4.91 -5.97 -14.11
CA TRP A 112 -5.43 -4.99 -13.16
C TRP A 112 -6.92 -5.23 -12.89
N ASP A 113 -7.31 -5.12 -11.64
CA ASP A 113 -8.71 -5.11 -11.21
C ASP A 113 -9.06 -3.75 -10.60
N LYS A 114 -10.19 -3.18 -11.00
CA LYS A 114 -10.69 -1.90 -10.46
C LYS A 114 -10.98 -1.90 -8.96
N GLY A 115 -10.98 -3.06 -8.32
CA GLY A 115 -11.04 -3.20 -6.88
C GLY A 115 -9.69 -3.03 -6.19
N TRP A 116 -8.59 -2.92 -6.92
CA TRP A 116 -7.25 -2.75 -6.36
C TRP A 116 -6.89 -1.27 -6.23
N ILE A 117 -6.64 -0.82 -5.02
CA ILE A 117 -6.31 0.57 -4.70
C ILE A 117 -4.82 0.66 -4.40
N PRO A 118 -3.99 1.18 -5.32
CA PRO A 118 -2.56 1.28 -5.10
C PRO A 118 -2.28 2.37 -4.07
N PHE A 119 -1.51 2.07 -3.02
CA PHE A 119 -1.11 3.07 -2.05
C PHE A 119 0.41 3.20 -1.91
N THR A 120 1.16 2.37 -2.64
CA THR A 120 2.60 2.55 -2.85
C THR A 120 2.95 2.49 -4.32
N ASP A 121 4.13 3.01 -4.66
CA ASP A 121 4.74 2.83 -5.97
C ASP A 121 6.24 2.55 -5.82
N PHE A 122 6.77 1.72 -6.72
CA PHE A 122 8.18 1.52 -6.95
C PHE A 122 8.44 1.43 -8.45
N GLU A 123 9.11 2.45 -9.00
CA GLU A 123 9.53 2.53 -10.41
C GLU A 123 8.44 2.15 -11.42
N VAL A 124 7.18 2.47 -11.11
CA VAL A 124 6.00 2.18 -11.95
C VAL A 124 5.67 0.68 -12.12
N THR A 125 6.45 -0.22 -11.53
CA THR A 125 6.35 -1.66 -11.76
C THR A 125 5.81 -2.46 -10.60
N THR A 126 6.18 -2.10 -9.37
CA THR A 126 5.75 -2.81 -8.15
C THR A 126 4.85 -1.92 -7.32
N ARG A 127 3.72 -2.44 -6.85
CA ARG A 127 2.73 -1.70 -6.06
C ARG A 127 2.18 -2.56 -4.94
N ILE A 128 1.96 -1.94 -3.80
CA ILE A 128 1.15 -2.52 -2.74
C ILE A 128 -0.23 -1.91 -2.85
N CYS A 129 -1.25 -2.78 -2.89
CA CYS A 129 -2.63 -2.39 -3.10
C CYS A 129 -3.53 -2.92 -1.97
N ILE A 130 -4.61 -2.19 -1.71
CA ILE A 130 -5.75 -2.73 -0.96
C ILE A 130 -6.67 -3.39 -1.98
N ASP A 131 -6.97 -4.67 -1.80
CA ASP A 131 -7.85 -5.45 -2.68
C ASP A 131 -9.29 -5.43 -2.16
N LEU A 132 -10.16 -4.69 -2.83
CA LEU A 132 -11.60 -4.60 -2.52
C LEU A 132 -12.46 -5.57 -3.33
N ASN A 133 -11.86 -6.30 -4.29
CA ASN A 133 -12.52 -7.30 -5.13
C ASN A 133 -11.71 -8.61 -5.22
N PRO A 134 -11.45 -9.27 -4.07
CA PRO A 134 -10.66 -10.49 -4.06
C PRO A 134 -11.34 -11.63 -4.84
N ALA A 135 -10.55 -12.64 -5.22
CA ALA A 135 -11.09 -13.88 -5.75
C ALA A 135 -11.79 -14.72 -4.64
N THR A 136 -12.35 -15.87 -5.01
CA THR A 136 -13.24 -16.66 -4.15
C THR A 136 -12.68 -17.01 -2.77
N ASN A 137 -11.36 -17.20 -2.64
CA ASN A 137 -10.70 -17.57 -1.39
C ASN A 137 -9.98 -16.36 -0.75
N GLY A 138 -10.09 -15.17 -1.32
CA GLY A 138 -9.50 -13.95 -0.79
C GLY A 138 -10.39 -13.27 0.24
N VAL A 139 -9.83 -12.28 0.91
CA VAL A 139 -10.51 -11.48 1.93
C VAL A 139 -10.64 -10.05 1.44
N LYS A 140 -11.86 -9.51 1.41
CA LYS A 140 -12.09 -8.12 1.02
C LYS A 140 -11.36 -7.16 1.96
N GLY A 141 -10.51 -6.30 1.37
CA GLY A 141 -9.65 -5.39 2.11
C GLY A 141 -8.27 -5.96 2.44
N GLN A 142 -7.94 -7.16 1.94
CA GLN A 142 -6.58 -7.71 2.01
C GLN A 142 -5.58 -6.76 1.35
N VAL A 143 -4.33 -6.83 1.79
CA VAL A 143 -3.22 -6.08 1.21
C VAL A 143 -2.39 -7.02 0.37
N ILE A 144 -2.19 -6.65 -0.89
CA ILE A 144 -1.48 -7.45 -1.87
C ILE A 144 -0.30 -6.67 -2.45
N MET A 145 0.73 -7.39 -2.87
CA MET A 145 1.87 -6.82 -3.60
C MET A 145 1.85 -7.32 -5.03
N LEU A 146 1.82 -6.39 -5.98
CA LEU A 146 1.81 -6.66 -7.42
C LEU A 146 3.16 -6.27 -8.01
N TYR A 147 3.75 -7.17 -8.80
CA TYR A 147 5.02 -6.95 -9.52
C TYR A 147 5.01 -7.73 -10.84
N PRO A 148 5.85 -7.38 -11.84
CA PRO A 148 5.92 -8.11 -13.10
C PRO A 148 6.27 -9.58 -12.88
N GLY A 149 5.48 -10.49 -13.46
CA GLY A 149 5.69 -11.93 -13.33
C GLY A 149 5.12 -12.55 -12.06
N ILE A 150 4.24 -11.85 -11.36
CA ILE A 150 3.57 -12.32 -10.15
C ILE A 150 2.89 -13.68 -10.36
N ASP A 151 3.10 -14.61 -9.43
CA ASP A 151 2.33 -15.85 -9.34
C ASP A 151 1.10 -15.63 -8.45
N CYS A 152 -0.04 -15.36 -9.08
CA CYS A 152 -1.31 -15.16 -8.37
C CYS A 152 -1.82 -16.39 -7.62
N GLN A 153 -1.18 -17.54 -7.76
CA GLN A 153 -1.47 -18.74 -6.98
C GLN A 153 -0.68 -18.82 -5.68
N SER A 154 0.43 -18.06 -5.59
CA SER A 154 1.24 -17.99 -4.38
C SER A 154 0.55 -17.16 -3.30
N ASP A 155 0.60 -17.65 -2.05
CA ASP A 155 0.17 -16.89 -0.88
C ASP A 155 1.14 -15.73 -0.55
N GLU A 156 2.33 -15.71 -1.14
CA GLU A 156 3.36 -14.68 -0.93
C GLU A 156 2.91 -13.30 -1.40
N VAL A 157 2.00 -13.24 -2.37
CA VAL A 157 1.42 -11.99 -2.85
C VAL A 157 0.49 -11.32 -1.83
N ILE A 158 0.00 -12.07 -0.83
CA ILE A 158 -0.88 -11.57 0.23
C ILE A 158 -0.03 -11.12 1.42
N LEU A 159 0.19 -9.85 1.54
CA LEU A 159 0.94 -9.29 2.66
C LEU A 159 0.17 -9.33 3.98
N ALA A 160 -1.16 -9.07 3.92
CA ALA A 160 -2.02 -9.08 5.11
C ALA A 160 -3.49 -9.26 4.70
N ASN A 161 -4.32 -9.73 5.65
CA ASN A 161 -5.77 -9.86 5.42
C ASN A 161 -6.55 -8.55 5.58
N SER A 162 -5.89 -7.49 6.05
CA SER A 162 -6.45 -6.14 6.14
C SER A 162 -5.34 -5.10 6.24
N PHE A 163 -5.68 -3.84 5.97
CA PHE A 163 -4.74 -2.72 6.15
C PHE A 163 -4.33 -2.53 7.63
N GLU A 164 -5.21 -2.86 8.57
CA GLU A 164 -4.86 -2.84 10.01
C GLU A 164 -3.80 -3.91 10.34
N GLU A 165 -3.94 -5.13 9.82
CA GLU A 165 -2.95 -6.20 10.00
C GLU A 165 -1.61 -5.82 9.34
N PHE A 166 -1.65 -5.24 8.14
CA PHE A 166 -0.46 -4.73 7.45
C PHE A 166 0.30 -3.72 8.32
N ASN A 167 -0.40 -2.72 8.86
CA ASN A 167 0.18 -1.71 9.74
C ASN A 167 0.81 -2.34 11.00
N GLN A 168 0.17 -3.35 11.56
CA GLN A 168 0.70 -4.05 12.74
C GLN A 168 1.97 -4.84 12.41
N LYS A 169 2.04 -5.45 11.22
CA LYS A 169 3.26 -6.15 10.76
C LYS A 169 4.42 -5.17 10.59
N ILE A 170 4.19 -4.03 9.94
CA ILE A 170 5.18 -2.95 9.83
C ILE A 170 5.69 -2.51 11.20
N TRP A 171 4.78 -2.26 12.14
CA TRP A 171 5.16 -1.88 13.50
C TRP A 171 5.99 -2.96 14.19
N ASN A 172 5.61 -4.22 14.08
CA ASN A 172 6.32 -5.33 14.71
C ASN A 172 7.76 -5.45 14.20
N ILE A 173 7.98 -5.25 12.89
CA ILE A 173 9.32 -5.23 12.28
C ILE A 173 10.17 -4.10 12.89
N LEU A 174 9.62 -2.90 12.96
CA LEU A 174 10.33 -1.74 13.51
C LEU A 174 10.62 -1.88 15.01
N ASP A 175 9.65 -2.35 15.79
CA ASP A 175 9.76 -2.53 17.24
C ASP A 175 10.76 -3.66 17.60
N ALA A 176 10.73 -4.76 16.85
CA ALA A 176 11.67 -5.87 16.99
C ALA A 176 13.07 -5.56 16.41
N LYS A 177 13.21 -4.49 15.63
CA LYS A 177 14.42 -4.15 14.84
C LYS A 177 14.81 -5.27 13.86
N ASP A 178 13.81 -5.91 13.26
CA ASP A 178 13.96 -6.97 12.27
C ASP A 178 14.09 -6.37 10.86
N TYR A 179 15.13 -5.59 10.66
CA TYR A 179 15.47 -4.90 9.41
C TYR A 179 16.98 -4.60 9.36
N SER A 180 17.50 -4.40 8.16
CA SER A 180 18.76 -3.69 7.95
C SER A 180 18.50 -2.25 7.48
N PHE A 181 19.49 -1.36 7.68
CA PHE A 181 19.43 -0.01 7.13
C PHE A 181 20.76 0.27 6.43
N GLU A 182 20.70 0.26 5.09
CA GLU A 182 21.87 0.45 4.24
C GLU A 182 21.52 1.40 3.09
N GLU A 183 22.43 2.29 2.74
CA GLU A 183 22.30 3.24 1.63
C GLU A 183 21.00 4.08 1.63
N GLY A 184 20.41 4.32 2.81
CA GLY A 184 19.19 5.11 2.96
C GLY A 184 17.90 4.28 2.84
N ILE A 185 18.00 2.96 2.72
CA ILE A 185 16.88 2.04 2.57
C ILE A 185 16.76 1.14 3.81
N ILE A 186 15.53 0.96 4.28
CA ILE A 186 15.18 -0.02 5.32
C ILE A 186 14.76 -1.30 4.62
N GLU A 187 15.61 -2.32 4.64
CA GLU A 187 15.33 -3.63 4.04
C GLU A 187 14.83 -4.62 5.08
N GLN A 188 13.89 -5.45 4.68
CA GLN A 188 13.31 -6.53 5.48
C GLN A 188 12.53 -7.50 4.57
N ASP A 189 12.37 -8.75 4.99
CA ASP A 189 11.83 -9.82 4.14
C ASP A 189 10.32 -9.72 3.83
N PHE A 190 9.60 -8.82 4.49
CA PHE A 190 8.14 -8.70 4.36
C PHE A 190 7.69 -7.92 3.11
N LEU A 191 8.51 -6.97 2.62
CA LEU A 191 8.20 -6.09 1.47
C LEU A 191 9.30 -6.18 0.39
N VAL A 192 9.88 -7.35 0.20
CA VAL A 192 10.93 -7.60 -0.81
C VAL A 192 10.30 -8.06 -2.11
#